data_bdc5493cb4b04a658c9253965bcf086d
#
_entry.id   bdc5493cb4b04a658c9253965bcf086d
#
_cell.length_a   1.000
_cell.length_b   1.000
_cell.length_c   1.000
_cell.angle_alpha   90.00
_cell.angle_beta   90.00
_cell.angle_gamma   90.00
#
_symmetry.space_group_name_H-M   'P 1'
#
loop_
_entity.id
_entity.type
_entity.pdbx_description
1 polymer ?
#
loop_
_entity_poly.entity_id
_entity_poly.type
_entity_poly.pdbx_seq_one_letter_code
_entity_poly.pdbx_strand_id
1 'polypeptide(L)'
;MKWVLVDGYSLVHAWPKLQRLAGRKLEQRRDALLRILRQYADHQRCRLTVVFDGYAAKRKPEASEPAAGIEVVFSATGKTADDVIERLVGEAEQRERIRVVSSDKMVRQTCEALGADSVSAEVFEAEVEGALKDLATLVREHSRRRRIGSMRERFGG
;
A
#
# COMPACT_ATOMS: atom_id res chain seq x y z
N MET A 1 14.98 -1.70 6.72
CA MET A 1 13.69 -1.10 6.28
C MET A 1 12.72 -2.22 5.93
N LYS A 2 11.52 -2.14 6.40
CA LYS A 2 10.48 -3.11 6.09
C LYS A 2 9.97 -2.92 4.66
N TRP A 3 9.73 -4.03 3.98
CA TRP A 3 9.20 -4.01 2.63
C TRP A 3 7.82 -4.66 2.58
N VAL A 4 6.79 -3.89 2.24
CA VAL A 4 5.41 -4.38 2.12
C VAL A 4 5.11 -4.63 0.65
N LEU A 5 4.78 -5.88 0.31
CA LEU A 5 4.34 -6.29 -1.02
C LEU A 5 2.83 -6.48 -1.00
N VAL A 6 2.13 -5.70 -1.80
CA VAL A 6 0.67 -5.67 -1.80
C VAL A 6 0.12 -6.23 -3.10
N ASP A 7 -0.78 -7.22 -3.00
CA ASP A 7 -1.62 -7.64 -4.11
C ASP A 7 -2.72 -6.57 -4.29
N GLY A 8 -2.55 -5.71 -5.28
CA GLY A 8 -3.39 -4.54 -5.46
C GLY A 8 -4.87 -4.85 -5.65
N TYR A 9 -5.22 -5.83 -6.46
CA TYR A 9 -6.62 -6.17 -6.68
C TYR A 9 -7.27 -6.89 -5.51
N SER A 10 -6.49 -7.59 -4.66
CA SER A 10 -7.02 -8.09 -3.38
C SER A 10 -7.60 -6.95 -2.56
N LEU A 11 -6.88 -5.83 -2.46
CA LEU A 11 -7.33 -4.67 -1.70
C LEU A 11 -8.47 -3.93 -2.40
N VAL A 12 -8.37 -3.75 -3.71
CA VAL A 12 -9.43 -3.09 -4.49
C VAL A 12 -10.77 -3.81 -4.31
N HIS A 13 -10.76 -5.14 -4.29
CA HIS A 13 -11.99 -5.93 -4.15
C HIS A 13 -12.42 -6.12 -2.70
N ALA A 14 -11.49 -6.20 -1.76
CA ALA A 14 -11.80 -6.46 -0.35
C ALA A 14 -12.22 -5.21 0.43
N TRP A 15 -11.71 -4.04 0.06
CA TRP A 15 -11.93 -2.82 0.84
C TRP A 15 -13.23 -2.11 0.44
N PRO A 16 -14.25 -2.06 1.33
CA PRO A 16 -15.52 -1.40 1.02
C PRO A 16 -15.36 0.07 0.64
N LYS A 17 -14.41 0.75 1.25
CA LYS A 17 -14.09 2.16 0.97
C LYS A 17 -13.72 2.38 -0.49
N LEU A 18 -12.94 1.48 -1.10
CA LEU A 18 -12.57 1.57 -2.50
C LEU A 18 -13.75 1.28 -3.43
N GLN A 19 -14.63 0.38 -3.02
CA GLN A 19 -15.85 0.08 -3.77
C GLN A 19 -16.79 1.29 -3.84
N ARG A 20 -16.83 2.10 -2.79
CA ARG A 20 -17.76 3.24 -2.68
C ARG A 20 -17.18 4.55 -3.19
N LEU A 21 -15.91 4.84 -2.92
CA LEU A 21 -15.31 6.15 -3.17
C LEU A 21 -14.76 6.35 -4.58
N ALA A 22 -14.34 5.29 -5.23
CA ALA A 22 -13.62 5.40 -6.49
C ALA A 22 -14.49 5.25 -7.73
N GLY A 23 -15.83 5.21 -7.58
CA GLY A 23 -16.73 5.03 -8.71
C GLY A 23 -16.67 3.61 -9.26
N ARG A 24 -17.17 3.42 -10.50
CA ARG A 24 -17.34 2.10 -11.10
C ARG A 24 -16.13 1.60 -11.89
N LYS A 25 -15.26 2.49 -12.33
CA LYS A 25 -14.09 2.12 -13.16
C LYS A 25 -12.98 1.55 -12.29
N LEU A 26 -12.47 0.40 -12.68
CA LEU A 26 -11.36 -0.27 -11.99
C LEU A 26 -10.13 0.63 -11.86
N GLU A 27 -9.83 1.38 -12.90
CA GLU A 27 -8.73 2.33 -12.94
C GLU A 27 -8.84 3.39 -11.84
N GLN A 28 -10.04 3.92 -11.61
CA GLN A 28 -10.28 4.91 -10.56
C GLN A 28 -10.10 4.31 -9.17
N ARG A 29 -10.54 3.07 -8.96
CA ARG A 29 -10.34 2.36 -7.69
C ARG A 29 -8.87 2.09 -7.44
N ARG A 30 -8.14 1.72 -8.48
CA ARG A 30 -6.69 1.53 -8.42
C ARG A 30 -5.98 2.82 -7.99
N ASP A 31 -6.32 3.95 -8.61
CA ASP A 31 -5.74 5.25 -8.29
C ASP A 31 -6.05 5.68 -6.86
N ALA A 32 -7.27 5.42 -6.39
CA ALA A 32 -7.66 5.71 -5.00
C ALA A 32 -6.84 4.88 -4.02
N LEU A 33 -6.63 3.60 -4.31
CA LEU A 33 -5.78 2.72 -3.50
C LEU A 33 -4.35 3.26 -3.41
N LEU A 34 -3.78 3.64 -4.54
CA LEU A 34 -2.40 4.14 -4.59
C LEU A 34 -2.22 5.42 -3.77
N ARG A 35 -3.21 6.30 -3.75
CA ARG A 35 -3.17 7.50 -2.90
C ARG A 35 -3.16 7.16 -1.42
N ILE A 36 -3.99 6.22 -1.01
CA ILE A 36 -4.06 5.75 0.39
C ILE A 36 -2.73 5.12 0.80
N LEU A 37 -2.22 4.20 -0.02
CA LEU A 37 -0.99 3.48 0.28
C LEU A 37 0.24 4.37 0.29
N ARG A 38 0.25 5.42 -0.52
CA ARG A 38 1.33 6.40 -0.52
C ARG A 38 1.42 7.13 0.83
N GLN A 39 0.30 7.58 1.35
CA GLN A 39 0.24 8.21 2.67
C GLN A 39 0.69 7.24 3.76
N TYR A 40 0.23 6.01 3.70
CA TYR A 40 0.62 4.97 4.64
C TYR A 40 2.12 4.70 4.60
N ALA A 41 2.69 4.53 3.41
CA ALA A 41 4.12 4.24 3.25
C ALA A 41 4.99 5.38 3.77
N ASP A 42 4.60 6.62 3.51
CA ASP A 42 5.30 7.80 4.01
C ASP A 42 5.28 7.86 5.54
N HIS A 43 4.12 7.65 6.13
CA HIS A 43 3.96 7.68 7.58
C HIS A 43 4.74 6.55 8.26
N GLN A 44 4.70 5.35 7.71
CA GLN A 44 5.39 4.19 8.24
C GLN A 44 6.87 4.12 7.88
N ARG A 45 7.31 4.95 6.94
CA ARG A 45 8.68 4.95 6.43
C ARG A 45 9.14 3.57 5.97
N CYS A 46 8.25 2.88 5.25
CA CYS A 46 8.55 1.56 4.69
C CYS A 46 8.63 1.63 3.17
N ARG A 47 9.31 0.64 2.59
CA ARG A 47 9.22 0.39 1.15
C ARG A 47 7.91 -0.31 0.88
N LEU A 48 7.15 0.16 -0.09
CA LEU A 48 5.87 -0.44 -0.45
C LEU A 48 5.78 -0.63 -1.96
N THR A 49 5.49 -1.86 -2.38
CA THR A 49 5.32 -2.22 -3.78
C THR A 49 3.92 -2.78 -3.96
N VAL A 50 3.16 -2.23 -4.90
CA VAL A 50 1.83 -2.71 -5.26
C VAL A 50 1.94 -3.45 -6.57
N VAL A 51 1.49 -4.70 -6.58
CA VAL A 51 1.52 -5.55 -7.77
C VAL A 51 0.09 -5.71 -8.30
N PHE A 52 -0.11 -5.37 -9.55
CA PHE A 52 -1.38 -5.56 -10.25
C PHE A 52 -1.23 -6.60 -11.36
N ASP A 53 -2.29 -7.34 -11.62
CA ASP A 53 -2.37 -8.21 -12.77
C ASP A 53 -2.36 -7.35 -14.04
N GLY A 54 -1.33 -7.50 -14.87
CA GLY A 54 -1.14 -6.69 -16.07
C GLY A 54 -2.18 -6.96 -17.14
N TYR A 55 -2.72 -8.17 -17.20
CA TYR A 55 -3.79 -8.52 -18.13
C TYR A 55 -5.06 -7.72 -17.82
N ALA A 56 -5.47 -7.67 -16.55
CA ALA A 56 -6.64 -6.93 -16.12
C ALA A 56 -6.45 -5.41 -16.30
N ALA A 57 -5.22 -4.92 -16.21
CA ALA A 57 -4.89 -3.50 -16.36
C ALA A 57 -4.68 -3.07 -17.81
N LYS A 58 -4.58 -4.00 -18.76
CA LYS A 58 -4.28 -3.75 -20.18
C LYS A 58 -3.01 -2.91 -20.38
N ARG A 59 -1.99 -3.16 -19.54
CA ARG A 59 -0.72 -2.41 -19.58
C ARG A 59 0.44 -3.29 -20.03
N LYS A 60 1.57 -2.64 -20.33
CA LYS A 60 2.81 -3.34 -20.67
C LYS A 60 3.27 -4.19 -19.49
N PRO A 61 3.81 -5.42 -19.78
CA PRO A 61 4.24 -6.33 -18.73
C PRO A 61 5.38 -5.75 -17.89
N GLU A 62 5.31 -6.04 -16.59
CA GLU A 62 6.36 -5.77 -15.60
C GLU A 62 6.93 -4.34 -15.61
N ALA A 63 6.14 -3.37 -16.04
CA ALA A 63 6.55 -1.98 -15.97
C ALA A 63 6.49 -1.51 -14.51
N SER A 64 7.64 -1.10 -13.98
CA SER A 64 7.68 -0.41 -12.70
C SER A 64 7.41 1.07 -12.96
N GLU A 65 6.30 1.56 -12.45
CA GLU A 65 5.98 3.00 -12.53
C GLU A 65 6.24 3.63 -11.15
N PRO A 66 7.19 4.56 -11.05
CA PRO A 66 7.35 5.29 -9.79
C PRO A 66 6.17 6.24 -9.62
N ALA A 67 5.18 5.81 -8.84
CA ALA A 67 4.20 6.73 -8.28
C ALA A 67 4.79 7.24 -6.98
N ALA A 68 4.98 8.54 -6.84
CA ALA A 68 5.64 9.22 -5.73
C ALA A 68 5.64 8.44 -4.38
N GLY A 69 6.79 7.85 -4.03
CA GLY A 69 7.00 7.17 -2.74
C GLY A 69 6.65 5.69 -2.70
N ILE A 70 6.01 5.13 -3.72
CA ILE A 70 5.71 3.69 -3.80
C ILE A 70 6.05 3.16 -5.19
N GLU A 71 6.27 1.84 -5.26
CA GLU A 71 6.52 1.16 -6.54
C GLU A 71 5.22 0.49 -7.01
N VAL A 72 4.91 0.62 -8.30
CA VAL A 72 3.76 -0.06 -8.92
C VAL A 72 4.29 -0.98 -10.00
N VAL A 73 3.93 -2.26 -9.92
CA VAL A 73 4.38 -3.29 -10.85
C VAL A 73 3.17 -3.98 -11.46
N PHE A 74 3.20 -4.17 -12.77
CA PHE A 74 2.19 -4.94 -13.49
C PHE A 74 2.80 -6.26 -13.96
N SER A 75 2.06 -7.35 -13.76
CA SER A 75 2.53 -8.67 -14.22
C SER A 75 2.61 -8.74 -15.76
N ALA A 76 3.53 -9.56 -16.25
CA ALA A 76 3.66 -9.82 -17.68
C ALA A 76 2.47 -10.61 -18.23
N THR A 77 2.27 -10.58 -19.54
CA THR A 77 1.28 -11.42 -20.22
C THR A 77 1.51 -12.90 -19.87
N GLY A 78 0.46 -13.58 -19.45
CA GLY A 78 0.54 -14.97 -19.02
C GLY A 78 1.03 -15.18 -17.60
N LYS A 79 1.35 -14.10 -16.88
CA LYS A 79 1.72 -14.12 -15.47
C LYS A 79 0.66 -13.43 -14.63
N THR A 80 0.51 -13.84 -13.38
CA THR A 80 -0.42 -13.22 -12.44
C THR A 80 0.35 -12.35 -11.44
N ALA A 81 -0.39 -11.51 -10.71
CA ALA A 81 0.20 -10.75 -9.59
C ALA A 81 0.81 -11.70 -8.56
N ASP A 82 0.16 -12.85 -8.31
CA ASP A 82 0.66 -13.88 -7.39
C ASP A 82 2.04 -14.40 -7.80
N ASP A 83 2.23 -14.66 -9.10
CA ASP A 83 3.52 -15.12 -9.64
C ASP A 83 4.61 -14.08 -9.39
N VAL A 84 4.31 -12.81 -9.59
CA VAL A 84 5.27 -11.72 -9.37
C VAL A 84 5.63 -11.60 -7.89
N ILE A 85 4.63 -11.64 -7.01
CA ILE A 85 4.84 -11.54 -5.55
C ILE A 85 5.73 -12.69 -5.08
N GLU A 86 5.41 -13.92 -5.45
CA GLU A 86 6.19 -15.10 -5.06
C GLU A 86 7.62 -15.02 -5.57
N ARG A 87 7.82 -14.56 -6.81
CA ARG A 87 9.16 -14.36 -7.39
C ARG A 87 9.94 -13.30 -6.61
N LEU A 88 9.34 -12.16 -6.30
CA LEU A 88 10.00 -11.08 -5.55
C LEU A 88 10.43 -11.55 -4.16
N VAL A 89 9.58 -12.31 -3.48
CA VAL A 89 9.95 -12.89 -2.18
C VAL A 89 11.08 -13.90 -2.33
N GLY A 90 10.97 -14.78 -3.33
CA GLY A 90 11.98 -15.81 -3.57
C GLY A 90 13.37 -15.27 -3.91
N GLU A 91 13.43 -14.16 -4.62
CA GLU A 91 14.69 -13.52 -5.04
C GLU A 91 15.28 -12.59 -3.98
N ALA A 92 14.52 -12.24 -2.95
CA ALA A 92 14.98 -11.30 -1.93
C ALA A 92 16.03 -11.92 -1.00
N GLU A 93 17.02 -11.12 -0.63
CA GLU A 93 18.07 -11.55 0.32
C GLU A 93 17.56 -11.56 1.76
N GLN A 94 16.72 -10.60 2.12
CA GLN A 94 16.19 -10.45 3.49
C GLN A 94 14.68 -10.67 3.49
N ARG A 95 14.27 -11.90 3.28
CA ARG A 95 12.86 -12.30 3.19
C ARG A 95 12.09 -12.01 4.48
N GLU A 96 12.73 -12.09 5.62
CA GLU A 96 12.15 -11.81 6.94
C GLU A 96 11.71 -10.36 7.10
N ARG A 97 12.17 -9.46 6.24
CA ARG A 97 11.75 -8.06 6.22
C ARG A 97 10.58 -7.78 5.31
N ILE A 98 10.15 -8.80 4.56
CA ILE A 98 9.03 -8.68 3.63
C ILE A 98 7.73 -9.06 4.33
N ARG A 99 6.73 -8.25 4.14
CA ARG A 99 5.36 -8.55 4.54
C ARG A 99 4.47 -8.54 3.32
N VAL A 100 3.84 -9.66 3.04
CA VAL A 100 2.94 -9.84 1.88
C VAL A 100 1.50 -9.59 2.31
N VAL A 101 0.79 -8.77 1.55
CA VAL A 101 -0.63 -8.47 1.77
C VAL A 101 -1.43 -9.06 0.62
N SER A 102 -2.26 -10.06 0.90
CA SER A 102 -3.11 -10.70 -0.10
C SER A 102 -4.35 -11.30 0.56
N SER A 103 -5.47 -11.31 -0.16
CA SER A 103 -6.68 -12.01 0.27
C SER A 103 -6.58 -13.51 0.00
N ASP A 104 -5.64 -13.95 -0.82
CA ASP A 104 -5.44 -15.35 -1.16
C ASP A 104 -4.57 -16.04 -0.11
N LYS A 105 -5.17 -16.98 0.63
CA LYS A 105 -4.49 -17.74 1.67
C LYS A 105 -3.33 -18.57 1.12
N MET A 106 -3.47 -19.14 -0.09
CA MET A 106 -2.41 -19.94 -0.71
C MET A 106 -1.16 -19.11 -1.00
N VAL A 107 -1.36 -17.88 -1.50
CA VAL A 107 -0.25 -16.95 -1.74
C VAL A 107 0.46 -16.62 -0.42
N ARG A 108 -0.31 -16.32 0.63
CA ARG A 108 0.27 -16.02 1.93
C ARG A 108 1.08 -17.19 2.48
N GLN A 109 0.54 -18.41 2.39
CA GLN A 109 1.23 -19.61 2.86
C GLN A 109 2.52 -19.88 2.08
N THR A 110 2.50 -19.71 0.77
CA THR A 110 3.69 -19.86 -0.08
C THR A 110 4.77 -18.86 0.32
N CYS A 111 4.41 -17.59 0.51
CA CYS A 111 5.37 -16.56 0.89
C CYS A 111 5.92 -16.78 2.31
N GLU A 112 5.09 -17.25 3.23
CA GLU A 112 5.54 -17.62 4.59
C GLU A 112 6.53 -18.78 4.55
N ALA A 113 6.27 -19.78 3.72
CA ALA A 113 7.19 -20.91 3.52
C ALA A 113 8.55 -20.45 2.97
N LEU A 114 8.57 -19.36 2.21
CA LEU A 114 9.80 -18.75 1.70
C LEU A 114 10.51 -17.87 2.73
N GLY A 115 9.89 -17.57 3.86
CA GLY A 115 10.49 -16.80 4.95
C GLY A 115 9.91 -15.41 5.17
N ALA A 116 8.92 -15.00 4.38
CA ALA A 116 8.26 -13.69 4.56
C ALA A 116 7.13 -13.77 5.60
N ASP A 117 6.75 -12.62 6.12
CA ASP A 117 5.53 -12.46 6.90
C ASP A 117 4.35 -12.20 5.96
N SER A 118 3.13 -12.43 6.41
CA SER A 118 1.95 -12.14 5.60
C SER A 118 0.78 -11.66 6.44
N VAL A 119 -0.15 -11.01 5.78
CA VAL A 119 -1.38 -10.50 6.39
C VAL A 119 -2.50 -10.49 5.35
N SER A 120 -3.74 -10.69 5.80
CA SER A 120 -4.90 -10.61 4.92
C SER A 120 -5.19 -9.15 4.52
N ALA A 121 -5.92 -8.99 3.43
CA ALA A 121 -6.34 -7.66 2.97
C ALA A 121 -7.17 -6.93 4.03
N GLU A 122 -8.04 -7.65 4.74
CA GLU A 122 -8.92 -7.09 5.77
C GLU A 122 -8.14 -6.61 7.00
N VAL A 123 -7.19 -7.40 7.48
CA VAL A 123 -6.34 -7.01 8.60
C VAL A 123 -5.48 -5.81 8.23
N PHE A 124 -4.95 -5.81 7.03
CA PHE A 124 -4.14 -4.68 6.54
C PHE A 124 -4.96 -3.40 6.44
N GLU A 125 -6.23 -3.49 6.03
CA GLU A 125 -7.14 -2.33 6.01
C GLU A 125 -7.22 -1.67 7.39
N ALA A 126 -7.42 -2.46 8.43
CA ALA A 126 -7.48 -1.95 9.80
C ALA A 126 -6.18 -1.26 10.23
N GLU A 127 -5.04 -1.83 9.85
CA GLU A 127 -3.72 -1.25 10.13
C GLU A 127 -3.53 0.09 9.40
N VAL A 128 -3.92 0.15 8.14
CA VAL A 128 -3.82 1.38 7.33
C VAL A 128 -4.74 2.46 7.90
N GLU A 129 -5.98 2.12 8.23
CA GLU A 129 -6.93 3.06 8.83
C GLU A 129 -6.39 3.62 10.15
N GLY A 130 -5.83 2.77 11.00
CA GLY A 130 -5.22 3.19 12.26
C GLY A 130 -4.06 4.16 12.03
N ALA A 131 -3.17 3.85 11.11
CA ALA A 131 -2.03 4.70 10.78
C ALA A 131 -2.46 6.05 10.22
N LEU A 132 -3.47 6.08 9.35
CA LEU A 132 -3.97 7.34 8.77
C LEU A 132 -4.71 8.20 9.80
N LYS A 133 -5.38 7.59 10.78
CA LYS A 133 -5.97 8.32 11.91
C LYS A 133 -4.88 8.97 12.77
N ASP A 134 -3.81 8.26 13.05
CA ASP A 134 -2.66 8.78 13.79
C ASP A 134 -2.03 9.96 13.04
N LEU A 135 -1.84 9.82 11.74
CA LEU A 135 -1.32 10.88 10.90
C LEU A 135 -2.23 12.13 10.94
N ALA A 136 -3.53 11.96 10.82
CA ALA A 136 -4.50 13.05 10.88
C ALA A 136 -4.45 13.77 12.25
N THR A 137 -4.28 13.04 13.34
CA THR A 137 -4.12 13.59 14.69
C THR A 137 -2.84 14.42 14.79
N LEU A 138 -1.71 13.89 14.29
CA LEU A 138 -0.43 14.61 14.29
C LEU A 138 -0.49 15.90 13.47
N VAL A 139 -1.13 15.88 12.33
CA VAL A 139 -1.31 17.05 11.48
C VAL A 139 -2.15 18.11 12.19
N ARG A 140 -3.25 17.72 12.85
CA ARG A 140 -4.09 18.65 13.62
C ARG A 140 -3.34 19.28 14.80
N GLU A 141 -2.57 18.49 15.54
CA GLU A 141 -1.76 18.99 16.64
C GLU A 141 -0.70 19.98 16.15
N HIS A 142 -0.03 19.68 15.05
CA HIS A 142 0.96 20.57 14.46
C HIS A 142 0.31 21.89 14.02
N SER A 143 -0.82 21.86 13.37
CA SER A 143 -1.58 23.06 12.97
C SER A 143 -2.02 23.88 14.16
N ARG A 144 -2.47 23.23 15.23
CA ARG A 144 -2.86 23.89 16.47
C ARG A 144 -1.66 24.60 17.12
N ARG A 145 -0.51 23.94 17.19
CA ARG A 145 0.72 24.55 17.74
C ARG A 145 1.18 25.75 16.92
N ARG A 146 1.09 25.68 15.61
CA ARG A 146 1.43 26.81 14.73
C ARG A 146 0.51 27.98 14.96
N ARG A 147 -0.79 27.79 15.13
CA ARG A 147 -1.75 28.86 15.42
C ARG A 147 -1.47 29.51 16.76
N ILE A 148 -1.18 28.74 17.80
CA ILE A 148 -0.83 29.26 19.13
C ILE A 148 0.46 30.06 19.06
N GLY A 149 1.49 29.57 18.35
CA GLY A 149 2.74 30.33 18.14
C GLY A 149 2.51 31.64 17.44
N SER A 150 1.72 31.67 16.38
CA SER A 150 1.37 32.90 15.65
C SER A 150 0.60 33.88 16.52
N MET A 151 -0.30 33.43 17.37
CA MET A 151 -1.01 34.25 18.30
C MET A 151 -0.07 34.88 19.36
N ARG A 152 0.89 34.11 19.87
CA ARG A 152 1.90 34.62 20.81
C ARG A 152 2.77 35.68 20.16
N GLU A 153 3.17 35.52 18.95
CA GLU A 153 3.93 36.50 18.18
C GLU A 153 3.12 37.80 17.96
N ARG A 154 1.80 37.70 17.76
CA ARG A 154 0.91 38.85 17.58
C ARG A 154 0.60 39.62 18.85
N PHE A 155 0.39 38.91 19.95
CA PHE A 155 -0.19 39.49 21.17
C PHE A 155 0.71 39.38 22.40
N GLY A 156 1.80 38.61 22.30
CA GLY A 156 2.70 38.37 23.41
C GLY A 156 3.95 39.21 23.36
N GLY A 157 3.84 40.45 23.24
CA GLY A 157 4.94 41.39 23.13
C GLY A 157 6.27 41.02 23.78
#